data_456c892642659728cca4cb8fb4fdeae3
#
_entry.id   456c892642659728cca4cb8fb4fdeae3
#
_cell.length_a   1.000
_cell.length_b   1.000
_cell.length_c   1.000
_cell.angle_alpha   90.00
_cell.angle_beta   90.00
_cell.angle_gamma   90.00
#
_symmetry.space_group_name_H-M   'P 1'
#
loop_
_entity.id
_entity.type
_entity.pdbx_description
1 polymer ?
#
loop_
_entity_poly.entity_id
_entity_poly.type
_entity_poly.pdbx_seq_one_letter_code
_entity_poly.pdbx_strand_id
1 'polypeptide(L)'
;MRSKLMLLGFAVLLRTSGCDKHPLTDYRPLDQAGMWSSNVEQLKTLNTADVEVGQLVRLKQAGISDDACVTLISGAHQHQHQFASADSAINLARAGYSEPVILEIAKTDQLDSISGDAVMLRLVGLSDSAVDLILHRRLRGQRTMGSAEIGRLKNTGLTEKQILERINQGMTDAQADKEAVFREATRNHSGTGFQRVHGRRR
;
A
#
# COMPACT_ATOMS: atom_id res chain seq x y z
N MET A 1 -71.96 10.81 -0.78
CA MET A 1 -70.57 10.51 -1.17
C MET A 1 -69.76 11.80 -1.11
N ARG A 2 -68.96 12.02 -0.05
CA ARG A 2 -68.20 13.23 0.18
C ARG A 2 -66.71 12.91 0.08
N SER A 3 -66.05 13.35 -1.03
CA SER A 3 -64.60 13.26 -1.23
C SER A 3 -63.91 14.29 -0.33
N LYS A 4 -63.06 13.80 0.58
CA LYS A 4 -62.12 14.64 1.32
C LYS A 4 -60.81 14.75 0.53
N LEU A 5 -60.56 15.97 0.04
CA LEU A 5 -59.26 16.36 -0.53
C LEU A 5 -58.31 16.59 0.66
N MET A 6 -57.25 15.76 0.76
CA MET A 6 -56.11 15.99 1.65
C MET A 6 -55.06 16.85 0.92
N LEU A 7 -54.95 18.11 1.34
CA LEU A 7 -53.83 18.97 0.98
C LEU A 7 -52.59 18.52 1.77
N LEU A 8 -51.61 17.90 1.11
CA LEU A 8 -50.27 17.71 1.65
C LEU A 8 -49.50 19.02 1.50
N GLY A 9 -49.31 19.72 2.61
CA GLY A 9 -48.42 20.88 2.69
C GLY A 9 -46.97 20.44 2.56
N PHE A 10 -46.30 20.80 1.48
CA PHE A 10 -44.85 20.67 1.28
C PHE A 10 -44.15 21.77 2.08
N ALA A 11 -43.65 21.47 3.27
CA ALA A 11 -42.79 22.38 4.02
C ALA A 11 -41.38 22.35 3.37
N VAL A 12 -41.11 23.35 2.55
CA VAL A 12 -39.74 23.61 2.05
C VAL A 12 -38.92 24.14 3.22
N LEU A 13 -38.17 23.28 3.85
CA LEU A 13 -37.11 23.66 4.79
C LEU A 13 -35.98 24.36 3.99
N LEU A 14 -36.06 25.70 3.94
CA LEU A 14 -34.93 26.55 3.57
C LEU A 14 -33.80 26.30 4.60
N ARG A 15 -32.88 25.37 4.29
CA ARG A 15 -31.58 25.31 4.97
C ARG A 15 -30.86 26.60 4.62
N THR A 16 -30.84 27.55 5.56
CA THR A 16 -29.87 28.63 5.55
C THR A 16 -28.49 28.01 5.63
N SER A 17 -27.83 27.90 4.49
CA SER A 17 -26.40 27.58 4.43
C SER A 17 -25.68 28.73 5.12
N GLY A 18 -25.41 28.57 6.42
CA GLY A 18 -24.44 29.41 7.11
C GLY A 18 -23.13 29.24 6.31
N CYS A 19 -22.64 30.34 5.75
CA CYS A 19 -21.29 30.42 5.26
C CYS A 19 -20.36 30.29 6.47
N ASP A 20 -20.11 29.08 6.93
CA ASP A 20 -18.96 28.82 7.76
C ASP A 20 -17.75 29.19 6.88
N LYS A 21 -17.15 30.35 7.20
CA LYS A 21 -15.87 30.75 6.64
C LYS A 21 -14.86 29.74 7.18
N HIS A 22 -14.71 28.61 6.48
CA HIS A 22 -13.53 27.76 6.69
C HIS A 22 -12.32 28.65 6.55
N PRO A 23 -11.36 28.63 7.51
CA PRO A 23 -10.12 29.34 7.35
C PRO A 23 -9.53 28.95 6.00
N LEU A 24 -9.13 29.95 5.22
CA LEU A 24 -8.51 29.70 3.91
C LEU A 24 -7.24 28.86 4.13
N THR A 25 -7.18 27.70 3.50
CA THR A 25 -6.00 26.84 3.55
C THR A 25 -4.75 27.62 3.14
N ASP A 26 -3.69 27.50 3.94
CA ASP A 26 -2.40 28.13 3.66
C ASP A 26 -1.55 27.22 2.75
N TYR A 27 -1.41 27.59 1.49
CA TYR A 27 -0.60 26.87 0.50
C TYR A 27 0.87 27.31 0.44
N ARG A 28 1.28 28.36 1.16
CA ARG A 28 2.68 28.84 1.18
C ARG A 28 3.72 27.75 1.51
N PRO A 29 3.43 26.78 2.40
CA PRO A 29 4.37 25.68 2.65
C PRO A 29 4.69 24.85 1.40
N LEU A 30 3.78 24.72 0.44
CA LEU A 30 4.01 23.98 -0.82
C LEU A 30 4.96 24.75 -1.73
N ASP A 31 4.79 26.09 -1.84
CA ASP A 31 5.73 26.95 -2.59
C ASP A 31 7.12 26.86 -1.98
N GLN A 32 7.23 26.88 -0.65
CA GLN A 32 8.50 26.72 0.07
C GLN A 32 9.14 25.34 -0.11
N ALA A 33 8.33 24.30 -0.28
CA ALA A 33 8.77 22.95 -0.61
C ALA A 33 9.16 22.77 -2.09
N GLY A 34 9.03 23.83 -2.91
CA GLY A 34 9.40 23.83 -4.32
C GLY A 34 8.38 23.18 -5.23
N MET A 35 7.09 23.15 -4.84
CA MET A 35 6.02 22.70 -5.71
C MET A 35 5.73 23.76 -6.78
N TRP A 36 5.51 23.31 -8.01
CA TRP A 36 5.20 24.21 -9.12
C TRP A 36 3.85 24.88 -8.91
N SER A 37 3.77 26.18 -9.22
CA SER A 37 2.56 26.99 -9.02
C SER A 37 1.33 26.41 -9.74
N SER A 38 1.51 25.79 -10.91
CA SER A 38 0.40 25.10 -11.62
C SER A 38 -0.21 23.96 -10.80
N ASN A 39 0.60 23.19 -10.07
CA ASN A 39 0.15 22.10 -9.22
C ASN A 39 -0.49 22.62 -7.94
N VAL A 40 0.02 23.72 -7.38
CA VAL A 40 -0.61 24.41 -6.25
C VAL A 40 -2.01 24.92 -6.62
N GLU A 41 -2.17 25.50 -7.82
CA GLU A 41 -3.51 25.91 -8.29
C GLU A 41 -4.47 24.74 -8.49
N GLN A 42 -3.98 23.58 -8.96
CA GLN A 42 -4.81 22.37 -9.02
C GLN A 42 -5.26 21.92 -7.62
N LEU A 43 -4.36 21.93 -6.64
CA LEU A 43 -4.67 21.59 -5.24
C LEU A 43 -5.69 22.54 -4.63
N LYS A 44 -5.62 23.85 -4.93
CA LYS A 44 -6.64 24.83 -4.55
C LYS A 44 -8.01 24.47 -5.15
N THR A 45 -8.03 24.07 -6.42
CA THR A 45 -9.26 23.66 -7.11
C THR A 45 -9.86 22.39 -6.48
N LEU A 46 -9.03 21.50 -5.97
CA LEU A 46 -9.43 20.30 -5.23
C LEU A 46 -9.91 20.61 -3.80
N ASN A 47 -9.84 21.86 -3.33
CA ASN A 47 -10.12 22.25 -1.95
C ASN A 47 -9.31 21.46 -0.92
N THR A 48 -8.01 21.28 -1.19
CA THR A 48 -7.09 20.56 -0.33
C THR A 48 -7.04 21.19 1.06
N ALA A 49 -7.20 20.40 2.11
CA ALA A 49 -7.22 20.87 3.49
C ALA A 49 -5.81 21.15 4.05
N ASP A 50 -5.68 21.94 5.12
CA ASP A 50 -4.39 22.25 5.76
C ASP A 50 -3.64 21.00 6.18
N VAL A 51 -4.34 19.97 6.69
CA VAL A 51 -3.72 18.69 7.07
C VAL A 51 -3.11 17.99 5.86
N GLU A 52 -3.74 18.06 4.71
CA GLU A 52 -3.23 17.48 3.47
C GLU A 52 -2.03 18.27 2.92
N VAL A 53 -2.04 19.61 3.06
CA VAL A 53 -0.87 20.44 2.73
C VAL A 53 0.36 19.98 3.52
N GLY A 54 0.20 19.69 4.81
CA GLY A 54 1.28 19.12 5.64
C GLY A 54 1.79 17.77 5.11
N GLN A 55 0.89 16.87 4.65
CA GLN A 55 1.26 15.60 4.04
C GLN A 55 2.01 15.81 2.71
N LEU A 56 1.56 16.74 1.87
CA LEU A 56 2.19 17.08 0.60
C LEU A 56 3.60 17.62 0.76
N VAL A 57 3.84 18.50 1.74
CA VAL A 57 5.19 19.00 2.05
C VAL A 57 6.12 17.82 2.37
N ARG A 58 5.67 16.83 3.14
CA ARG A 58 6.46 15.63 3.48
C ARG A 58 6.77 14.78 2.24
N LEU A 59 5.78 14.59 1.35
CA LEU A 59 5.97 13.88 0.07
C LEU A 59 7.02 14.60 -0.79
N LYS A 60 6.93 15.94 -0.92
CA LYS A 60 7.89 16.73 -1.66
C LYS A 60 9.31 16.60 -1.08
N GLN A 61 9.46 16.69 0.22
CA GLN A 61 10.75 16.50 0.91
C GLN A 61 11.33 15.10 0.71
N ALA A 62 10.48 14.11 0.49
CA ALA A 62 10.88 12.74 0.15
C ALA A 62 11.18 12.52 -1.33
N GLY A 63 11.03 13.56 -2.18
CA GLY A 63 11.34 13.50 -3.61
C GLY A 63 10.19 12.99 -4.49
N ILE A 64 8.97 12.89 -3.96
CA ILE A 64 7.79 12.58 -4.76
C ILE A 64 7.46 13.75 -5.69
N SER A 65 7.16 13.46 -6.95
CA SER A 65 6.88 14.49 -7.96
C SER A 65 5.58 15.27 -7.66
N ASP A 66 5.49 16.48 -8.20
CA ASP A 66 4.31 17.32 -8.02
C ASP A 66 3.05 16.67 -8.57
N ASP A 67 3.15 16.07 -9.76
CA ASP A 67 2.02 15.38 -10.41
C ASP A 67 1.55 14.17 -9.60
N ALA A 68 2.48 13.42 -9.00
CA ALA A 68 2.14 12.33 -8.10
C ALA A 68 1.43 12.85 -6.84
N CYS A 69 1.89 13.95 -6.26
CA CYS A 69 1.25 14.61 -5.11
C CYS A 69 -0.20 15.00 -5.42
N VAL A 70 -0.45 15.66 -6.56
CA VAL A 70 -1.81 16.04 -7.00
C VAL A 70 -2.67 14.79 -7.23
N THR A 71 -2.10 13.75 -7.83
CA THR A 71 -2.82 12.49 -8.10
C THR A 71 -3.22 11.78 -6.80
N LEU A 72 -2.36 11.77 -5.78
CA LEU A 72 -2.65 11.18 -4.47
C LEU A 72 -3.83 11.89 -3.77
N ILE A 73 -3.83 13.23 -3.77
CA ILE A 73 -4.94 14.01 -3.21
C ILE A 73 -6.23 13.75 -3.98
N SER A 74 -6.18 13.82 -5.31
CA SER A 74 -7.34 13.57 -6.17
C SER A 74 -7.93 12.18 -5.94
N GLY A 75 -7.07 11.17 -5.79
CA GLY A 75 -7.48 9.80 -5.50
C GLY A 75 -8.20 9.68 -4.15
N ALA A 76 -7.64 10.25 -3.08
CA ALA A 76 -8.27 10.25 -1.76
C ALA A 76 -9.65 10.94 -1.77
N HIS A 77 -9.74 12.09 -2.45
CA HIS A 77 -11.02 12.82 -2.58
C HIS A 77 -12.06 12.04 -3.41
N GLN A 78 -11.65 11.26 -4.42
CA GLN A 78 -12.55 10.35 -5.14
C GLN A 78 -13.14 9.27 -4.22
N HIS A 79 -12.37 8.82 -3.23
CA HIS A 79 -12.81 7.90 -2.17
C HIS A 79 -13.49 8.62 -0.99
N GLN A 80 -13.77 9.93 -1.12
CA GLN A 80 -14.51 10.74 -0.14
C GLN A 80 -13.83 10.90 1.23
N HIS A 81 -12.49 10.84 1.27
CA HIS A 81 -11.71 11.12 2.47
C HIS A 81 -10.52 12.06 2.19
N GLN A 82 -9.93 12.59 3.25
CA GLN A 82 -8.71 13.38 3.18
C GLN A 82 -7.49 12.46 3.06
N PHE A 83 -6.50 12.89 2.30
CA PHE A 83 -5.25 12.15 2.17
C PHE A 83 -4.42 12.26 3.47
N ALA A 84 -4.11 11.10 4.08
CA ALA A 84 -3.34 11.01 5.32
C ALA A 84 -2.14 10.05 5.22
N SER A 85 -1.95 9.38 4.07
CA SER A 85 -1.06 8.23 3.90
C SER A 85 0.34 8.60 3.35
N ALA A 86 0.85 9.82 3.66
CA ALA A 86 2.16 10.24 3.16
C ALA A 86 3.29 9.31 3.63
N ASP A 87 3.25 8.81 4.89
CA ASP A 87 4.27 7.90 5.40
C ASP A 87 4.33 6.60 4.61
N SER A 88 3.17 6.06 4.24
CA SER A 88 3.06 4.84 3.43
C SER A 88 3.65 5.03 2.03
N ALA A 89 3.33 6.15 1.36
CA ALA A 89 3.90 6.49 0.06
C ALA A 89 5.42 6.69 0.14
N ILE A 90 5.91 7.40 1.16
CA ILE A 90 7.34 7.64 1.40
C ILE A 90 8.08 6.32 1.67
N ASN A 91 7.51 5.43 2.47
CA ASN A 91 8.12 4.13 2.77
C ASN A 91 8.22 3.26 1.52
N LEU A 92 7.20 3.26 0.66
CA LEU A 92 7.26 2.58 -0.64
C LEU A 92 8.34 3.18 -1.54
N ALA A 93 8.42 4.51 -1.66
CA ALA A 93 9.46 5.17 -2.45
C ALA A 93 10.87 4.83 -1.94
N ARG A 94 11.08 4.86 -0.61
CA ARG A 94 12.36 4.45 0.02
C ARG A 94 12.69 2.98 -0.19
N ALA A 95 11.69 2.12 -0.29
CA ALA A 95 11.88 0.71 -0.63
C ALA A 95 12.16 0.49 -2.13
N GLY A 96 12.21 1.55 -2.94
CA GLY A 96 12.54 1.50 -4.36
C GLY A 96 11.35 1.26 -5.28
N TYR A 97 10.12 1.44 -4.79
CA TYR A 97 8.94 1.42 -5.67
C TYR A 97 8.88 2.70 -6.52
N SER A 98 8.57 2.55 -7.79
CA SER A 98 8.36 3.69 -8.68
C SER A 98 7.04 4.41 -8.37
N GLU A 99 6.96 5.71 -8.67
CA GLU A 99 5.74 6.49 -8.47
C GLU A 99 4.50 5.87 -9.13
N PRO A 100 4.56 5.36 -10.39
CA PRO A 100 3.40 4.68 -10.98
C PRO A 100 2.85 3.54 -10.14
N VAL A 101 3.71 2.72 -9.52
CA VAL A 101 3.28 1.62 -8.64
C VAL A 101 2.64 2.15 -7.36
N ILE A 102 3.22 3.18 -6.75
CA ILE A 102 2.67 3.84 -5.56
C ILE A 102 1.28 4.40 -5.86
N LEU A 103 1.13 5.07 -7.01
CA LEU A 103 -0.16 5.62 -7.46
C LEU A 103 -1.19 4.54 -7.79
N GLU A 104 -0.77 3.39 -8.33
CA GLU A 104 -1.67 2.26 -8.57
C GLU A 104 -2.22 1.70 -7.25
N ILE A 105 -1.37 1.53 -6.24
CA ILE A 105 -1.80 1.12 -4.90
C ILE A 105 -2.76 2.16 -4.30
N ALA A 106 -2.44 3.44 -4.41
CA ALA A 106 -3.26 4.53 -3.87
C ALA A 106 -4.67 4.57 -4.49
N LYS A 107 -4.79 4.29 -5.80
CA LYS A 107 -6.10 4.22 -6.51
C LYS A 107 -7.05 3.19 -5.94
N THR A 108 -6.56 2.17 -5.24
CA THR A 108 -7.40 1.15 -4.62
C THR A 108 -7.77 1.47 -3.17
N ASP A 109 -7.38 2.63 -2.67
CA ASP A 109 -7.53 3.05 -1.27
C ASP A 109 -6.89 2.08 -0.25
N GLN A 110 -5.84 1.38 -0.67
CA GLN A 110 -5.16 0.37 0.15
C GLN A 110 -3.72 0.75 0.50
N LEU A 111 -3.35 2.02 0.34
CA LEU A 111 -1.96 2.46 0.49
C LEU A 111 -1.41 2.12 1.88
N ASP A 112 -2.14 2.41 2.95
CA ASP A 112 -1.71 2.13 4.32
C ASP A 112 -1.71 0.63 4.65
N SER A 113 -2.69 -0.11 4.15
CA SER A 113 -2.83 -1.53 4.45
C SER A 113 -1.79 -2.40 3.73
N ILE A 114 -1.32 -1.98 2.55
CA ILE A 114 -0.41 -2.77 1.70
C ILE A 114 1.05 -2.32 1.84
N SER A 115 1.32 -1.06 2.17
CA SER A 115 2.68 -0.49 2.15
C SER A 115 3.67 -1.28 2.99
N GLY A 116 3.33 -1.62 4.23
CA GLY A 116 4.21 -2.37 5.12
C GLY A 116 4.59 -3.74 4.56
N ASP A 117 3.62 -4.44 4.02
CA ASP A 117 3.82 -5.77 3.44
C ASP A 117 4.60 -5.71 2.11
N ALA A 118 4.33 -4.69 1.29
CA ALA A 118 5.11 -4.43 0.08
C ALA A 118 6.59 -4.17 0.39
N VAL A 119 6.88 -3.33 1.38
CA VAL A 119 8.25 -3.09 1.84
C VAL A 119 8.92 -4.38 2.29
N MET A 120 8.21 -5.24 3.03
CA MET A 120 8.73 -6.53 3.48
C MET A 120 9.04 -7.48 2.31
N LEU A 121 8.21 -7.51 1.26
CA LEU A 121 8.49 -8.30 0.05
C LEU A 121 9.80 -7.89 -0.63
N ARG A 122 10.10 -6.60 -0.67
CA ARG A 122 11.39 -6.09 -1.15
C ARG A 122 12.56 -6.52 -0.27
N LEU A 123 12.42 -6.40 1.05
CA LEU A 123 13.44 -6.80 2.02
C LEU A 123 13.75 -8.30 1.98
N VAL A 124 12.77 -9.12 1.67
CA VAL A 124 12.96 -10.56 1.42
C VAL A 124 13.83 -10.82 0.17
N GLY A 125 14.01 -9.81 -0.67
CA GLY A 125 14.87 -9.88 -1.86
C GLY A 125 14.21 -10.64 -3.00
N LEU A 126 12.92 -10.51 -3.19
CA LEU A 126 12.25 -10.92 -4.43
C LEU A 126 12.58 -9.95 -5.55
N SER A 127 12.55 -10.44 -6.79
CA SER A 127 12.66 -9.57 -7.96
C SER A 127 11.46 -8.62 -8.08
N ASP A 128 11.64 -7.51 -8.79
CA ASP A 128 10.60 -6.52 -9.03
C ASP A 128 9.36 -7.17 -9.64
N SER A 129 9.55 -8.04 -10.63
CA SER A 129 8.46 -8.74 -11.31
C SER A 129 7.68 -9.69 -10.38
N ALA A 130 8.36 -10.34 -9.44
CA ALA A 130 7.70 -11.20 -8.45
C ALA A 130 6.89 -10.38 -7.44
N VAL A 131 7.46 -9.27 -6.97
CA VAL A 131 6.78 -8.34 -6.07
C VAL A 131 5.55 -7.75 -6.75
N ASP A 132 5.67 -7.24 -7.97
CA ASP A 132 4.55 -6.67 -8.73
C ASP A 132 3.42 -7.69 -8.93
N LEU A 133 3.76 -8.93 -9.28
CA LEU A 133 2.76 -9.99 -9.42
C LEU A 133 2.00 -10.25 -8.12
N ILE A 134 2.70 -10.30 -6.99
CA ILE A 134 2.10 -10.52 -5.67
C ILE A 134 1.20 -9.34 -5.29
N LEU A 135 1.69 -8.10 -5.47
CA LEU A 135 0.92 -6.89 -5.18
C LEU A 135 -0.35 -6.80 -6.04
N HIS A 136 -0.25 -7.01 -7.34
CA HIS A 136 -1.41 -7.00 -8.23
C HIS A 136 -2.48 -8.03 -7.83
N ARG A 137 -2.08 -9.20 -7.34
CA ARG A 137 -3.03 -10.18 -6.83
C ARG A 137 -3.73 -9.68 -5.57
N ARG A 138 -2.98 -9.10 -4.64
CA ARG A 138 -3.53 -8.55 -3.38
C ARG A 138 -4.51 -7.41 -3.65
N LEU A 139 -4.14 -6.48 -4.53
CA LEU A 139 -5.02 -5.39 -4.95
C LEU A 139 -6.34 -5.87 -5.56
N ARG A 140 -6.35 -7.06 -6.17
CA ARG A 140 -7.56 -7.72 -6.69
C ARG A 140 -8.29 -8.57 -5.65
N GLY A 141 -7.89 -8.52 -4.38
CA GLY A 141 -8.48 -9.32 -3.31
C GLY A 141 -8.19 -10.82 -3.41
N GLN A 142 -7.22 -11.23 -4.24
CA GLN A 142 -6.81 -12.62 -4.33
C GLN A 142 -5.93 -12.98 -3.14
N ARG A 143 -6.21 -14.12 -2.53
CA ARG A 143 -5.39 -14.63 -1.43
C ARG A 143 -3.97 -14.94 -1.93
N THR A 144 -2.98 -14.41 -1.23
CA THR A 144 -1.57 -14.75 -1.38
C THR A 144 -1.00 -15.03 0.00
N MET A 145 0.14 -15.71 0.06
CA MET A 145 0.89 -15.83 1.32
C MET A 145 1.33 -14.45 1.80
N GLY A 146 1.45 -14.28 3.12
CA GLY A 146 2.03 -13.09 3.73
C GLY A 146 3.52 -12.95 3.41
N SER A 147 4.05 -11.74 3.51
CA SER A 147 5.48 -11.48 3.27
C SER A 147 6.39 -12.23 4.24
N ALA A 148 5.94 -12.45 5.49
CA ALA A 148 6.67 -13.22 6.49
C ALA A 148 6.84 -14.69 6.08
N GLU A 149 5.77 -15.34 5.61
CA GLU A 149 5.77 -16.73 5.17
C GLU A 149 6.59 -16.90 3.89
N ILE A 150 6.50 -15.95 2.96
CA ILE A 150 7.35 -15.89 1.76
C ILE A 150 8.82 -15.80 2.17
N GLY A 151 9.14 -14.94 3.14
CA GLY A 151 10.50 -14.80 3.68
C GLY A 151 11.02 -16.09 4.30
N ARG A 152 10.22 -16.77 5.11
CA ARG A 152 10.57 -18.09 5.69
C ARG A 152 10.86 -19.13 4.61
N LEU A 153 9.96 -19.28 3.62
CA LEU A 153 10.16 -20.21 2.51
C LEU A 153 11.46 -19.91 1.76
N LYS A 154 11.76 -18.65 1.50
CA LYS A 154 13.02 -18.25 0.85
C LYS A 154 14.24 -18.63 1.69
N ASN A 155 14.19 -18.39 2.99
CA ASN A 155 15.27 -18.73 3.93
C ASN A 155 15.49 -20.26 4.02
N THR A 156 14.47 -21.09 3.76
CA THR A 156 14.63 -22.55 3.66
C THR A 156 15.22 -23.03 2.33
N GLY A 157 15.56 -22.10 1.43
CA GLY A 157 16.23 -22.38 0.16
C GLY A 157 15.28 -22.54 -1.03
N LEU A 158 13.99 -22.18 -0.92
CA LEU A 158 13.13 -22.12 -2.10
C LEU A 158 13.58 -21.00 -3.02
N THR A 159 13.61 -21.31 -4.31
CA THR A 159 13.80 -20.30 -5.35
C THR A 159 12.54 -19.45 -5.50
N GLU A 160 12.70 -18.23 -6.01
CA GLU A 160 11.57 -17.35 -6.30
C GLU A 160 10.51 -18.03 -7.18
N LYS A 161 10.94 -18.74 -8.23
CA LYS A 161 10.05 -19.51 -9.10
C LYS A 161 9.17 -20.50 -8.31
N GLN A 162 9.79 -21.26 -7.39
CA GLN A 162 9.06 -22.20 -6.56
C GLN A 162 8.08 -21.51 -5.61
N ILE A 163 8.43 -20.35 -5.07
CA ILE A 163 7.54 -19.54 -4.23
C ILE A 163 6.33 -19.07 -5.04
N LEU A 164 6.56 -18.51 -6.24
CA LEU A 164 5.49 -18.09 -7.13
C LEU A 164 4.56 -19.24 -7.56
N GLU A 165 5.11 -20.42 -7.80
CA GLU A 165 4.32 -21.63 -8.09
C GLU A 165 3.37 -21.97 -6.93
N ARG A 166 3.83 -21.87 -5.66
CA ARG A 166 2.99 -22.10 -4.48
C ARG A 166 1.89 -21.05 -4.31
N ILE A 167 2.24 -19.79 -4.56
CA ILE A 167 1.24 -18.70 -4.60
C ILE A 167 0.18 -18.98 -5.68
N ASN A 168 0.62 -19.45 -6.86
CA ASN A 168 -0.29 -19.80 -7.95
C ASN A 168 -1.21 -20.99 -7.62
N GLN A 169 -0.73 -21.93 -6.82
CA GLN A 169 -1.48 -23.08 -6.32
C GLN A 169 -2.41 -22.71 -5.16
N GLY A 170 -2.40 -21.45 -4.71
CA GLY A 170 -3.25 -20.98 -3.60
C GLY A 170 -2.78 -21.46 -2.22
N MET A 171 -1.48 -21.69 -2.04
CA MET A 171 -0.91 -22.05 -0.74
C MET A 171 -1.26 -20.99 0.31
N THR A 172 -1.76 -21.46 1.45
CA THR A 172 -2.08 -20.63 2.61
C THR A 172 -0.85 -20.42 3.52
N ASP A 173 -0.89 -19.41 4.38
CA ASP A 173 0.17 -19.14 5.36
C ASP A 173 0.45 -20.35 6.24
N ALA A 174 -0.59 -21.05 6.72
CA ALA A 174 -0.44 -22.24 7.53
C ALA A 174 0.24 -23.41 6.79
N GLN A 175 0.03 -23.53 5.48
CA GLN A 175 0.71 -24.52 4.64
C GLN A 175 2.16 -24.14 4.39
N ALA A 176 2.43 -22.85 4.14
CA ALA A 176 3.76 -22.32 3.96
C ALA A 176 4.61 -22.51 5.23
N ASP A 177 4.03 -22.26 6.40
CA ASP A 177 4.69 -22.44 7.68
C ASP A 177 5.06 -23.92 7.91
N LYS A 178 4.15 -24.86 7.67
CA LYS A 178 4.41 -26.30 7.74
C LYS A 178 5.51 -26.74 6.77
N GLU A 179 5.52 -26.24 5.54
CA GLU A 179 6.56 -26.56 4.56
C GLU A 179 7.91 -25.99 5.02
N ALA A 180 7.96 -24.78 5.54
CA ALA A 180 9.18 -24.17 6.06
C ALA A 180 9.78 -24.99 7.21
N VAL A 181 8.96 -25.35 8.22
CA VAL A 181 9.37 -26.18 9.36
C VAL A 181 9.89 -27.54 8.89
N PHE A 182 9.20 -28.20 7.97
CA PHE A 182 9.64 -29.50 7.44
C PHE A 182 11.00 -29.40 6.73
N ARG A 183 11.22 -28.35 5.93
CA ARG A 183 12.48 -28.12 5.23
C ARG A 183 13.63 -27.81 6.17
N GLU A 184 13.39 -26.99 7.19
CA GLU A 184 14.39 -26.71 8.24
C GLU A 184 14.81 -27.99 8.97
N ALA A 185 13.85 -28.83 9.38
CA ALA A 185 14.14 -30.11 10.01
C ALA A 185 14.98 -31.03 9.11
N THR A 186 14.63 -31.13 7.83
CA THR A 186 15.34 -31.96 6.86
C THR A 186 16.77 -31.46 6.61
N ARG A 187 16.96 -30.15 6.54
CA ARG A 187 18.27 -29.51 6.35
C ARG A 187 19.21 -29.80 7.54
N ASN A 188 18.70 -29.73 8.76
CA ASN A 188 19.47 -30.00 9.96
C ASN A 188 19.88 -31.47 10.07
N HIS A 189 19.08 -32.42 9.57
CA HIS A 189 19.40 -33.84 9.57
C HIS A 189 20.43 -34.21 8.50
N SER A 190 20.47 -33.52 7.36
CA SER A 190 21.46 -33.77 6.31
C SER A 190 22.85 -33.24 6.63
N GLY A 191 22.98 -32.29 7.58
CA GLY A 191 24.27 -31.74 8.03
C GLY A 191 25.03 -32.61 9.05
N THR A 192 24.39 -33.63 9.64
CA THR A 192 24.99 -34.47 10.70
C THR A 192 25.45 -35.84 10.23
N GLY A 193 25.40 -36.14 8.94
CA GLY A 193 25.73 -37.45 8.42
C GLY A 193 27.09 -37.54 7.69
N PHE A 194 28.01 -38.22 8.32
CA PHE A 194 29.27 -38.80 7.85
C PHE A 194 30.58 -38.08 8.22
N GLN A 195 30.88 -38.06 9.49
CA GLN A 195 32.29 -38.28 9.87
C GLN A 195 32.59 -39.77 9.70
N ARG A 196 33.11 -40.13 8.52
CA ARG A 196 33.76 -41.43 8.28
C ARG A 196 34.97 -41.53 9.20
N VAL A 197 34.81 -42.28 10.30
CA VAL A 197 35.94 -42.75 11.10
C VAL A 197 36.79 -43.67 10.22
N HIS A 198 37.84 -43.15 9.61
CA HIS A 198 38.87 -43.97 9.03
C HIS A 198 39.67 -44.62 10.16
N GLY A 199 39.23 -45.80 10.60
CA GLY A 199 39.98 -46.68 11.45
C GLY A 199 41.29 -47.09 10.77
N ARG A 200 42.41 -46.51 11.21
CA ARG A 200 43.74 -47.01 10.95
C ARG A 200 43.86 -48.42 11.53
N ARG A 201 43.89 -49.46 10.70
CA ARG A 201 44.46 -50.76 11.09
C ARG A 201 45.97 -50.65 10.94
N ARG A 202 46.66 -50.89 12.05
CA ARG A 202 48.08 -51.28 12.07
C ARG A 202 48.18 -52.79 11.87
#